data_71ed73c6f6e4b0d1d2d5a6cba253e948
#
_entry.id   71ed73c6f6e4b0d1d2d5a6cba253e948
#
_cell.length_a   1.000
_cell.length_b   1.000
_cell.length_c   1.000
_cell.angle_alpha   90.00
_cell.angle_beta   90.00
_cell.angle_gamma   90.00
#
_symmetry.space_group_name_H-M   'P 1'
#
loop_
_entity.id
_entity.type
_entity.pdbx_description
1 polymer ?
#
loop_
_entity_poly.entity_id
_entity_poly.type
_entity_poly.pdbx_seq_one_letter_code
_entity_poly.pdbx_strand_id
1 'polypeptide(L)'
;DTFVDSSWYYARYATRFGADKMVDDETHYWMTVDQYVGGIEHAILHLLYSRFWTKAMRDLGLVTYREPFAHLLTQGMVLNNAFFHKPEGGGKNYFWESELDLIRDAKGQIIGAKHKSDGTILDHELTTMSKSKNNGVDPQALIKQYGADTARFFMMFAAPPEQTLEWSD
;
A
#
# COMPACT_ATOMS: atom_id res chain seq x y z
N ASP A 1 -22.31 -4.72 -0.51
CA ASP A 1 -21.16 -4.81 0.39
C ASP A 1 -19.88 -4.62 -0.41
N THR A 2 -19.03 -3.68 0.02
CA THR A 2 -17.79 -3.29 -0.68
C THR A 2 -16.73 -4.37 -0.71
N PHE A 3 -16.83 -5.40 0.13
CA PHE A 3 -15.85 -6.49 0.23
C PHE A 3 -16.21 -7.75 -0.56
N VAL A 4 -17.38 -7.84 -1.17
CA VAL A 4 -17.80 -9.05 -1.89
C VAL A 4 -16.86 -9.33 -3.05
N ASP A 5 -16.71 -8.38 -3.96
CA ASP A 5 -15.89 -8.57 -5.16
C ASP A 5 -14.41 -8.79 -4.82
N SER A 6 -13.87 -8.02 -3.87
CA SER A 6 -12.49 -8.17 -3.43
C SER A 6 -12.20 -9.51 -2.75
N SER A 7 -13.23 -10.21 -2.27
CA SER A 7 -13.06 -11.48 -1.57
C SER A 7 -12.79 -12.67 -2.49
N TRP A 8 -13.08 -12.56 -3.80
CA TRP A 8 -12.95 -13.67 -4.73
C TRP A 8 -12.57 -13.28 -6.18
N TYR A 9 -12.26 -11.99 -6.45
CA TYR A 9 -11.91 -11.50 -7.80
C TYR A 9 -10.81 -12.32 -8.48
N TYR A 10 -9.82 -12.79 -7.73
CA TYR A 10 -8.72 -13.63 -8.24
C TYR A 10 -9.23 -14.95 -8.84
N ALA A 11 -10.25 -15.58 -8.24
CA ALA A 11 -10.90 -16.76 -8.80
C ALA A 11 -11.71 -16.40 -10.05
N ARG A 12 -12.40 -15.26 -10.05
CA ARG A 12 -13.13 -14.76 -11.22
C ARG A 12 -12.19 -14.46 -12.39
N TYR A 13 -11.02 -13.92 -12.15
CA TYR A 13 -10.03 -13.65 -13.20
C TYR A 13 -9.43 -14.94 -13.81
N ALA A 14 -9.42 -16.03 -13.06
CA ALA A 14 -9.05 -17.35 -13.55
C ALA A 14 -10.18 -18.08 -14.28
N THR A 15 -11.39 -17.52 -14.33
CA THR A 15 -12.55 -18.06 -15.03
C THR A 15 -12.51 -17.66 -16.50
N ARG A 16 -12.97 -18.53 -17.41
CA ARG A 16 -13.02 -18.25 -18.85
C ARG A 16 -13.77 -16.95 -19.14
N PHE A 17 -13.20 -16.12 -20.02
CA PHE A 17 -13.85 -14.88 -20.42
C PHE A 17 -15.24 -15.14 -21.02
N GLY A 18 -16.25 -14.39 -20.57
CA GLY A 18 -17.64 -14.52 -21.03
C GLY A 18 -18.41 -15.68 -20.40
N ALA A 19 -17.83 -16.42 -19.42
CA ALA A 19 -18.56 -17.43 -18.68
C ALA A 19 -19.69 -16.79 -17.84
N ASP A 20 -20.85 -17.44 -17.85
CA ASP A 20 -22.04 -17.08 -17.05
C ASP A 20 -22.01 -17.64 -15.62
N LYS A 21 -20.98 -18.43 -15.29
CA LYS A 21 -20.74 -19.02 -13.96
C LYS A 21 -19.74 -18.19 -13.15
N MET A 22 -19.84 -18.29 -11.84
CA MET A 22 -18.87 -17.68 -10.94
C MET A 22 -17.46 -18.24 -11.15
N VAL A 23 -17.37 -19.58 -11.25
CA VAL A 23 -16.12 -20.33 -11.45
C VAL A 23 -16.38 -21.48 -12.41
N ASP A 24 -15.34 -21.93 -13.11
CA ASP A 24 -15.39 -23.04 -14.08
C ASP A 24 -14.15 -23.94 -14.00
N ASP A 25 -14.00 -24.85 -14.95
CA ASP A 25 -12.88 -25.80 -14.98
C ASP A 25 -11.52 -25.09 -15.13
N GLU A 26 -11.47 -23.92 -15.80
CA GLU A 26 -10.25 -23.12 -15.89
C GLU A 26 -9.87 -22.55 -14.53
N THR A 27 -10.86 -22.05 -13.77
CA THR A 27 -10.62 -21.64 -12.37
C THR A 27 -10.02 -22.77 -11.55
N HIS A 28 -10.56 -23.99 -11.65
CA HIS A 28 -10.04 -25.16 -10.93
C HIS A 28 -8.61 -25.54 -11.35
N TYR A 29 -8.26 -25.32 -12.60
CA TYR A 29 -6.90 -25.55 -13.12
C TYR A 29 -5.89 -24.54 -12.58
N TRP A 30 -6.25 -23.25 -12.58
CA TRP A 30 -5.34 -22.15 -12.22
C TRP A 30 -5.24 -21.87 -10.71
N MET A 31 -6.25 -22.23 -9.93
CA MET A 31 -6.26 -22.04 -8.48
C MET A 31 -5.60 -23.24 -7.76
N THR A 32 -4.87 -23.03 -6.72
CA THR A 32 -4.71 -21.87 -5.82
C THR A 32 -3.67 -20.88 -6.41
N VAL A 33 -3.78 -19.59 -6.06
CA VAL A 33 -2.75 -18.59 -6.45
C VAL A 33 -1.42 -18.96 -5.79
N ASP A 34 -0.37 -19.15 -6.59
CA ASP A 34 0.94 -19.61 -6.10
C ASP A 34 1.61 -18.60 -5.17
N GLN A 35 1.61 -17.33 -5.55
CA GLN A 35 2.22 -16.25 -4.76
C GLN A 35 1.30 -15.03 -4.76
N TYR A 36 0.86 -14.62 -3.58
CA TYR A 36 0.02 -13.45 -3.39
C TYR A 36 0.79 -12.37 -2.63
N VAL A 37 0.92 -11.18 -3.22
CA VAL A 37 1.75 -10.08 -2.71
C VAL A 37 0.86 -8.88 -2.38
N GLY A 38 1.00 -8.33 -1.18
CA GLY A 38 0.25 -7.15 -0.76
C GLY A 38 0.74 -6.57 0.56
N GLY A 39 0.23 -5.38 0.92
CA GLY A 39 0.59 -4.73 2.17
C GLY A 39 0.01 -5.44 3.39
N ILE A 40 0.69 -5.32 4.51
CA ILE A 40 0.29 -5.93 5.79
C ILE A 40 -1.07 -5.42 6.29
N GLU A 41 -1.49 -4.23 5.90
CA GLU A 41 -2.78 -3.63 6.27
C GLU A 41 -3.99 -4.45 5.79
N HIS A 42 -3.79 -5.31 4.78
CA HIS A 42 -4.85 -6.19 4.26
C HIS A 42 -5.00 -7.49 5.04
N ALA A 43 -4.11 -7.79 5.99
CA ALA A 43 -4.12 -9.05 6.74
C ALA A 43 -5.43 -9.29 7.50
N ILE A 44 -6.00 -8.25 8.11
CA ILE A 44 -7.24 -8.32 8.90
C ILE A 44 -8.49 -8.29 8.01
N LEU A 45 -8.50 -7.45 6.97
CA LEU A 45 -9.70 -7.25 6.14
C LEU A 45 -9.71 -8.20 4.94
N HIS A 46 -9.01 -7.84 3.88
CA HIS A 46 -9.06 -8.57 2.61
C HIS A 46 -8.66 -10.04 2.71
N LEU A 47 -7.54 -10.36 3.37
CA LEU A 47 -7.07 -11.75 3.46
C LEU A 47 -8.03 -12.61 4.30
N LEU A 48 -8.61 -12.07 5.36
CA LEU A 48 -9.60 -12.79 6.17
C LEU A 48 -10.87 -13.08 5.36
N TYR A 49 -11.40 -12.08 4.64
CA TYR A 49 -12.57 -12.25 3.80
C TYR A 49 -12.32 -13.22 2.64
N SER A 50 -11.16 -13.16 1.99
CA SER A 50 -10.79 -14.09 0.91
C SER A 50 -10.78 -15.55 1.40
N ARG A 51 -10.24 -15.81 2.57
CA ARG A 51 -10.24 -17.14 3.19
C ARG A 51 -11.65 -17.59 3.57
N PHE A 52 -12.44 -16.72 4.19
CA PHE A 52 -13.82 -17.03 4.53
C PHE A 52 -14.64 -17.34 3.27
N TRP A 53 -14.53 -16.51 2.23
CA TRP A 53 -15.25 -16.70 0.98
C TRP A 53 -14.87 -18.00 0.28
N THR A 54 -13.59 -18.33 0.23
CA THR A 54 -13.11 -19.61 -0.31
C THR A 54 -13.72 -20.82 0.44
N LYS A 55 -13.79 -20.75 1.76
CA LYS A 55 -14.40 -21.83 2.56
C LYS A 55 -15.90 -21.94 2.30
N ALA A 56 -16.60 -20.83 2.22
CA ALA A 56 -18.03 -20.82 1.88
C ALA A 56 -18.28 -21.38 0.47
N MET A 57 -17.52 -20.98 -0.54
CA MET A 57 -17.62 -21.51 -1.91
C MET A 57 -17.33 -23.03 -1.95
N ARG A 58 -16.35 -23.50 -1.20
CA ARG A 58 -16.05 -24.94 -1.08
C ARG A 58 -17.22 -25.70 -0.44
N ASP A 59 -17.77 -25.18 0.65
CA ASP A 59 -18.88 -25.82 1.35
C ASP A 59 -20.17 -25.88 0.50
N LEU A 60 -20.31 -24.91 -0.44
CA LEU A 60 -21.35 -24.91 -1.48
C LEU A 60 -21.01 -25.79 -2.70
N GLY A 61 -19.85 -26.44 -2.73
CA GLY A 61 -19.42 -27.28 -3.85
C GLY A 61 -18.99 -26.53 -5.11
N LEU A 62 -18.75 -25.21 -5.00
CA LEU A 62 -18.33 -24.37 -6.14
C LEU A 62 -16.82 -24.49 -6.43
N VAL A 63 -16.00 -24.74 -5.40
CA VAL A 63 -14.55 -24.93 -5.51
C VAL A 63 -14.08 -26.13 -4.69
N THR A 64 -12.89 -26.67 -4.99
CA THR A 64 -12.33 -27.84 -4.32
C THR A 64 -11.15 -27.50 -3.39
N TYR A 65 -10.49 -26.37 -3.62
CA TYR A 65 -9.34 -25.94 -2.82
C TYR A 65 -9.79 -25.35 -1.46
N ARG A 66 -8.88 -25.41 -0.47
CA ARG A 66 -9.17 -25.04 0.92
C ARG A 66 -8.75 -23.62 1.27
N GLU A 67 -7.73 -23.11 0.61
CA GLU A 67 -7.16 -21.77 0.81
C GLU A 67 -6.99 -21.09 -0.56
N PRO A 68 -7.19 -19.77 -0.64
CA PRO A 68 -7.09 -19.05 -1.91
C PRO A 68 -5.66 -18.87 -2.40
N PHE A 69 -4.69 -18.81 -1.47
CA PHE A 69 -3.29 -18.50 -1.73
C PHE A 69 -2.39 -19.59 -1.14
N ALA A 70 -1.43 -20.08 -1.93
CA ALA A 70 -0.43 -21.05 -1.48
C ALA A 70 0.64 -20.36 -0.61
N HIS A 71 1.11 -19.19 -1.07
CA HIS A 71 2.09 -18.37 -0.35
C HIS A 71 1.63 -16.93 -0.29
N LEU A 72 1.81 -16.30 0.87
CA LEU A 72 1.57 -14.87 1.10
C LEU A 72 2.90 -14.16 1.32
N LEU A 73 3.09 -13.05 0.64
CA LEU A 73 4.13 -12.09 0.95
C LEU A 73 3.44 -10.79 1.41
N THR A 74 3.48 -10.54 2.71
CA THR A 74 2.98 -9.29 3.29
C THR A 74 4.10 -8.27 3.29
N GLN A 75 3.96 -7.24 2.45
CA GLN A 75 4.96 -6.19 2.32
C GLN A 75 4.94 -5.26 3.53
N GLY A 76 6.12 -4.80 3.94
CA GLY A 76 6.29 -3.75 4.93
C GLY A 76 5.74 -2.40 4.46
N MET A 77 5.61 -1.48 5.41
CA MET A 77 5.11 -0.13 5.13
C MET A 77 6.20 0.75 4.54
N VAL A 78 5.82 1.67 3.65
CA VAL A 78 6.70 2.74 3.20
C VAL A 78 6.43 3.97 4.05
N LEU A 79 7.46 4.43 4.76
CA LEU A 79 7.40 5.61 5.61
C LEU A 79 7.99 6.82 4.88
N ASN A 80 7.42 7.98 5.16
CA ASN A 80 7.98 9.27 4.78
C ASN A 80 7.69 10.33 5.83
N ASN A 81 8.45 11.42 5.84
CA ASN A 81 8.18 12.54 6.72
C ASN A 81 6.83 13.17 6.38
N ALA A 82 6.03 13.43 7.39
CA ALA A 82 4.80 14.21 7.31
C ALA A 82 4.95 15.45 8.18
N PHE A 83 4.69 16.62 7.60
CA PHE A 83 4.85 17.92 8.25
C PHE A 83 3.50 18.46 8.66
N PHE A 84 3.37 18.93 9.89
CA PHE A 84 2.08 19.38 10.40
C PHE A 84 2.20 20.54 11.39
N HIS A 85 1.13 21.30 11.50
CA HIS A 85 0.88 22.25 12.57
C HIS A 85 -0.24 21.74 13.48
N LYS A 86 -0.08 21.92 14.80
CA LYS A 86 -1.12 21.61 15.80
C LYS A 86 -1.80 22.91 16.21
N PRO A 87 -3.03 23.18 15.75
CA PRO A 87 -3.80 24.32 16.24
C PRO A 87 -4.24 24.12 17.71
N GLU A 88 -4.54 25.23 18.41
CA GLU A 88 -4.99 25.21 19.82
C GLU A 88 -6.25 24.36 20.05
N GLY A 89 -7.09 24.15 19.04
CA GLY A 89 -8.29 23.30 19.09
C GLY A 89 -8.04 21.80 18.95
N GLY A 90 -6.80 21.36 18.82
CA GLY A 90 -6.41 19.95 18.63
C GLY A 90 -6.45 19.53 17.15
N GLY A 91 -5.99 18.30 16.88
CA GLY A 91 -5.82 17.79 15.53
C GLY A 91 -4.44 18.14 14.93
N LYS A 92 -4.20 17.66 13.71
CA LYS A 92 -2.99 17.97 12.94
C LYS A 92 -3.42 18.44 11.54
N ASN A 93 -2.94 19.59 11.13
CA ASN A 93 -3.06 20.09 9.76
C ASN A 93 -1.76 19.75 9.02
N TYR A 94 -1.84 18.90 7.99
CA TYR A 94 -0.70 18.42 7.23
C TYR A 94 -0.45 19.26 5.98
N PHE A 95 0.82 19.47 5.64
CA PHE A 95 1.29 20.29 4.52
C PHE A 95 2.15 19.46 3.57
N TRP A 96 2.13 19.79 2.28
CA TRP A 96 3.00 19.19 1.30
C TRP A 96 4.44 19.69 1.46
N GLU A 97 5.42 18.82 1.32
CA GLU A 97 6.84 19.18 1.41
C GLU A 97 7.23 20.27 0.40
N SER A 98 6.61 20.30 -0.78
CA SER A 98 6.82 21.33 -1.80
C SER A 98 6.49 22.75 -1.34
N GLU A 99 5.67 22.91 -0.31
CA GLU A 99 5.27 24.21 0.28
C GLU A 99 6.22 24.67 1.39
N LEU A 100 7.24 23.86 1.72
CA LEU A 100 8.06 24.01 2.92
C LEU A 100 9.54 24.25 2.61
N ASP A 101 10.20 24.95 3.51
CA ASP A 101 11.65 25.00 3.67
C ASP A 101 12.03 24.07 4.83
N LEU A 102 12.75 23.00 4.54
CA LEU A 102 13.13 21.99 5.54
C LEU A 102 14.22 22.54 6.47
N ILE A 103 14.05 22.34 7.77
CA ILE A 103 15.05 22.67 8.79
C ILE A 103 15.82 21.39 9.10
N ARG A 104 17.14 21.44 8.92
CA ARG A 104 18.04 20.30 9.16
C ARG A 104 19.03 20.62 10.25
N ASP A 105 19.42 19.60 11.02
CA ASP A 105 20.49 19.70 12.00
C ASP A 105 21.89 19.66 11.35
N ALA A 106 22.93 19.72 12.18
CA ALA A 106 24.33 19.67 11.72
C ALA A 106 24.71 18.32 11.08
N LYS A 107 23.90 17.27 11.24
CA LYS A 107 24.08 15.95 10.63
C LYS A 107 23.24 15.78 9.37
N GLY A 108 22.48 16.82 8.96
CA GLY A 108 21.59 16.78 7.81
C GLY A 108 20.21 16.15 8.08
N GLN A 109 19.92 15.76 9.32
CA GLN A 109 18.63 15.19 9.67
C GLN A 109 17.55 16.27 9.73
N ILE A 110 16.35 15.97 9.23
CA ILE A 110 15.20 16.87 9.31
C ILE A 110 14.76 16.97 10.77
N ILE A 111 14.67 18.20 11.28
CA ILE A 111 14.24 18.51 12.63
C ILE A 111 12.96 19.36 12.66
N GLY A 112 12.41 19.72 11.51
CA GLY A 112 11.20 20.50 11.35
C GLY A 112 11.14 21.13 9.97
N ALA A 113 10.16 21.99 9.76
CA ALA A 113 10.02 22.75 8.54
C ALA A 113 9.43 24.15 8.78
N LYS A 114 9.58 25.03 7.81
CA LYS A 114 9.00 26.36 7.82
C LYS A 114 8.13 26.53 6.57
N HIS A 115 6.90 26.96 6.73
CA HIS A 115 6.00 27.21 5.61
C HIS A 115 6.47 28.43 4.81
N LYS A 116 6.60 28.29 3.48
CA LYS A 116 7.17 29.31 2.59
C LYS A 116 6.37 30.61 2.55
N SER A 117 5.03 30.54 2.67
CA SER A 117 4.17 31.72 2.49
C SER A 117 4.11 32.63 3.73
N ASP A 118 4.07 32.08 4.93
CA ASP A 118 3.80 32.84 6.16
C ASP A 118 4.86 32.63 7.26
N GLY A 119 5.81 31.72 7.02
CA GLY A 119 6.88 31.45 7.97
C GLY A 119 6.48 30.61 9.18
N THR A 120 5.28 30.01 9.19
CA THR A 120 4.83 29.11 10.26
C THR A 120 5.80 27.96 10.44
N ILE A 121 6.21 27.71 11.68
CA ILE A 121 7.06 26.56 12.04
C ILE A 121 6.18 25.34 12.18
N LEU A 122 6.62 24.25 11.55
CA LEU A 122 5.92 22.96 11.51
C LEU A 122 6.73 21.88 12.21
N ASP A 123 6.05 21.05 12.95
CA ASP A 123 6.58 19.78 13.45
C ASP A 123 6.61 18.75 12.32
N HIS A 124 7.34 17.66 12.50
CA HIS A 124 7.32 16.52 11.59
C HIS A 124 7.24 15.19 12.33
N GLU A 125 6.80 14.16 11.63
CA GLU A 125 6.82 12.77 12.09
C GLU A 125 7.12 11.84 10.94
N LEU A 126 7.95 10.82 11.17
CA LEU A 126 8.15 9.73 10.23
C LEU A 126 6.96 8.77 10.36
N THR A 127 6.18 8.63 9.29
CA THR A 127 4.93 7.85 9.32
C THR A 127 4.61 7.26 7.96
N THR A 128 3.70 6.27 7.91
CA THR A 128 3.21 5.70 6.66
C THR A 128 2.70 6.75 5.70
N MET A 129 3.04 6.60 4.42
CA MET A 129 2.55 7.46 3.35
C MET A 129 1.03 7.37 3.25
N SER A 130 0.35 8.52 3.22
CA SER A 130 -1.09 8.61 2.99
C SER A 130 -1.48 9.93 2.37
N LYS A 131 -2.58 9.94 1.62
CA LYS A 131 -3.14 11.18 1.04
C LYS A 131 -3.55 12.18 2.12
N SER A 132 -4.06 11.72 3.25
CA SER A 132 -4.51 12.57 4.36
C SER A 132 -3.37 13.25 5.12
N LYS A 133 -2.14 12.76 4.97
CA LYS A 133 -0.93 13.32 5.61
C LYS A 133 -0.07 14.13 4.65
N ASN A 134 -0.45 14.22 3.38
CA ASN A 134 0.29 14.94 2.34
C ASN A 134 1.77 14.53 2.21
N ASN A 135 2.09 13.27 2.54
CA ASN A 135 3.46 12.75 2.54
C ASN A 135 3.70 11.65 1.51
N GLY A 136 2.81 11.50 0.55
CA GLY A 136 3.00 10.60 -0.59
C GLY A 136 3.97 11.19 -1.63
N VAL A 137 4.70 10.32 -2.33
CA VAL A 137 5.57 10.68 -3.45
C VAL A 137 4.79 10.53 -4.76
N ASP A 138 4.87 11.53 -5.64
CA ASP A 138 4.26 11.42 -6.97
C ASP A 138 5.10 10.54 -7.88
N PRO A 139 4.59 9.36 -8.31
CA PRO A 139 5.33 8.46 -9.18
C PRO A 139 5.72 9.09 -10.52
N GLN A 140 4.90 10.01 -11.06
CA GLN A 140 5.18 10.65 -12.35
C GLN A 140 6.36 11.60 -12.26
N ALA A 141 6.44 12.39 -11.19
CA ALA A 141 7.56 13.26 -10.93
C ALA A 141 8.87 12.47 -10.76
N LEU A 142 8.82 11.39 -9.98
CA LEU A 142 9.93 10.48 -9.74
C LEU A 142 10.44 9.83 -11.03
N ILE A 143 9.53 9.28 -11.84
CA ILE A 143 9.87 8.66 -13.12
C ILE A 143 10.47 9.68 -14.10
N LYS A 144 9.96 10.89 -14.13
CA LYS A 144 10.50 11.97 -14.96
C LYS A 144 11.91 12.37 -14.57
N GLN A 145 12.21 12.35 -13.27
CA GLN A 145 13.51 12.78 -12.72
C GLN A 145 14.57 11.67 -12.82
N TYR A 146 14.23 10.45 -12.45
CA TYR A 146 15.20 9.34 -12.28
C TYR A 146 15.02 8.20 -13.28
N GLY A 147 13.90 8.14 -13.98
CA GLY A 147 13.53 7.01 -14.83
C GLY A 147 12.79 5.92 -14.08
N ALA A 148 11.94 5.18 -14.80
CA ALA A 148 11.10 4.14 -14.21
C ALA A 148 11.92 2.98 -13.63
N ASP A 149 13.00 2.57 -14.31
CA ASP A 149 13.82 1.44 -13.86
C ASP A 149 14.63 1.77 -12.61
N THR A 150 15.08 3.02 -12.45
CA THR A 150 15.74 3.48 -11.22
C THR A 150 14.77 3.43 -10.04
N ALA A 151 13.54 3.94 -10.21
CA ALA A 151 12.51 3.89 -9.18
C ALA A 151 12.16 2.44 -8.78
N ARG A 152 12.02 1.55 -9.75
CA ARG A 152 11.76 0.12 -9.51
C ARG A 152 12.92 -0.55 -8.80
N PHE A 153 14.15 -0.28 -9.23
CA PHE A 153 15.36 -0.83 -8.61
C PHE A 153 15.50 -0.38 -7.16
N PHE A 154 15.26 0.91 -6.88
CA PHE A 154 15.26 1.43 -5.52
C PHE A 154 14.30 0.65 -4.60
N MET A 155 13.05 0.48 -5.03
CA MET A 155 12.04 -0.25 -4.23
C MET A 155 12.42 -1.71 -3.94
N MET A 156 13.19 -2.35 -4.82
CA MET A 156 13.64 -3.73 -4.62
C MET A 156 14.94 -3.84 -3.83
N PHE A 157 15.78 -2.81 -3.88
CA PHE A 157 17.11 -2.83 -3.28
C PHE A 157 17.16 -2.25 -1.87
N ALA A 158 16.31 -1.24 -1.58
CA ALA A 158 16.41 -0.44 -0.36
C ALA A 158 16.08 -1.22 0.92
N ALA A 159 15.18 -2.20 0.85
CA ALA A 159 14.87 -3.08 1.98
C ALA A 159 14.29 -4.42 1.49
N PRO A 160 14.44 -5.53 2.27
CA PRO A 160 13.66 -6.74 2.06
C PRO A 160 12.16 -6.42 2.04
N PRO A 161 11.37 -7.10 1.19
CA PRO A 161 9.97 -6.73 0.96
C PRO A 161 9.08 -6.78 2.21
N GLU A 162 9.42 -7.60 3.21
CA GLU A 162 8.69 -7.71 4.47
C GLU A 162 9.05 -6.60 5.47
N GLN A 163 10.11 -5.86 5.23
CA GLN A 163 10.57 -4.80 6.13
C GLN A 163 9.97 -3.45 5.77
N THR A 164 9.87 -2.62 6.78
CA THR A 164 9.49 -1.22 6.60
C THR A 164 10.61 -0.47 5.88
N LEU A 165 10.24 0.25 4.83
CA LEU A 165 11.13 1.10 4.04
C LEU A 165 10.92 2.55 4.46
N GLU A 166 12.00 3.24 4.81
CA GLU A 166 12.01 4.70 4.92
C GLU A 166 12.37 5.31 3.56
N TRP A 167 11.48 6.17 3.06
CA TRP A 167 11.70 6.85 1.79
C TRP A 167 12.86 7.86 1.91
N SER A 168 13.74 7.87 0.92
CA SER A 168 14.79 8.86 0.74
C SER A 168 14.97 9.17 -0.74
N ASP A 169 15.16 10.43 -1.07
CA ASP A 169 15.49 10.89 -2.43
C ASP A 169 16.98 10.66 -2.77
#